data_d6c8ed9b7d2cf3eaa7fd0bb4e4645cbd
#
_entry.id   d6c8ed9b7d2cf3eaa7fd0bb4e4645cbd
#
_cell.length_a   1.000
_cell.length_b   1.000
_cell.length_c   1.000
_cell.angle_alpha   90.00
_cell.angle_beta   90.00
_cell.angle_gamma   90.00
#
_symmetry.space_group_name_H-M   'P 1'
#
loop_
_entity.id
_entity.type
_entity.pdbx_description
1 polymer ?
#
loop_
_entity_poly.entity_id
_entity_poly.type
_entity_poly.pdbx_seq_one_letter_code
_entity_poly.pdbx_strand_id
1 'polypeptide(L)'
;SLGENSSQSIALGDVDGDTDLDMAVANQNQGNLIYLNDGTGDFSDSGLSLGENNSYSIALGDVDGDTDLDLVVANQNQANLVYFNDGLGGFSDSAQLLGENDSRYVALGDVDGDGFLDIVVANQSQANQIYLNDNFGYFYASGQLLGENDSNAVVLGDIDGDSDLDIVVANQNQGNRVYINNGIGHFIDSGQSLGANDSRAIALGDIDNDGDLDMVVANKNQGNRVYTNNGSGGFSDDDQSLGDNSSQSIALGDLNGDGVLSMVVANAGQGNRVYNYVKEKFNLFQTVD
;
A
#
# COMPACT_ATOMS: atom_id res chain seq x y z
N SER A 1 -4.04 2.05 25.54
CA SER A 1 -3.58 3.03 24.55
C SER A 1 -2.21 2.59 24.05
N LEU A 2 -2.03 2.50 22.75
CA LEU A 2 -0.78 2.07 22.09
C LEU A 2 0.13 3.28 21.75
N GLY A 3 0.34 4.16 22.70
CA GLY A 3 1.15 5.37 22.53
C GLY A 3 0.34 6.61 22.14
N GLU A 4 1.03 7.75 22.05
CA GLU A 4 0.46 9.06 21.66
C GLU A 4 1.35 9.70 20.58
N ASN A 5 1.74 8.91 19.57
CA ASN A 5 2.60 9.33 18.48
C ASN A 5 1.81 9.88 17.28
N SER A 6 2.49 10.58 16.38
CA SER A 6 1.90 11.01 15.11
C SER A 6 1.99 9.88 14.08
N SER A 7 1.20 8.82 14.28
CA SER A 7 1.23 7.63 13.43
C SER A 7 0.57 7.88 12.08
N GLN A 8 1.17 7.36 11.01
CA GLN A 8 0.74 7.55 9.62
C GLN A 8 0.30 6.25 8.96
N SER A 9 0.96 5.14 9.27
CA SER A 9 0.73 3.84 8.65
C SER A 9 0.92 2.71 9.66
N ILE A 10 0.24 1.62 9.41
CA ILE A 10 0.33 0.38 10.19
C ILE A 10 0.50 -0.77 9.21
N ALA A 11 1.36 -1.72 9.54
CA ALA A 11 1.43 -3.04 8.92
C ALA A 11 1.23 -4.12 9.98
N LEU A 12 0.56 -5.19 9.61
CA LEU A 12 0.32 -6.35 10.47
C LEU A 12 1.05 -7.57 9.90
N GLY A 13 1.69 -8.33 10.77
CA GLY A 13 2.40 -9.56 10.42
C GLY A 13 2.93 -10.24 11.67
N ASP A 14 3.14 -11.54 11.62
CA ASP A 14 3.83 -12.31 12.67
C ASP A 14 5.32 -11.98 12.59
N VAL A 15 5.83 -11.13 13.48
CA VAL A 15 7.24 -10.71 13.45
C VAL A 15 8.11 -11.41 14.49
N ASP A 16 7.52 -12.16 15.44
CA ASP A 16 8.30 -12.91 16.44
C ASP A 16 8.16 -14.44 16.34
N GLY A 17 7.44 -14.91 15.30
CA GLY A 17 7.34 -16.33 14.96
C GLY A 17 6.36 -17.12 15.82
N ASP A 18 5.46 -16.45 16.55
CA ASP A 18 4.50 -17.10 17.45
C ASP A 18 3.15 -17.41 16.78
N THR A 19 2.97 -17.03 15.51
CA THR A 19 1.79 -17.18 14.65
C THR A 19 0.66 -16.19 14.91
N ASP A 20 0.80 -15.26 15.82
CA ASP A 20 -0.14 -14.19 16.05
C ASP A 20 0.25 -12.93 15.23
N LEU A 21 -0.72 -12.13 14.83
CA LEU A 21 -0.40 -10.92 14.07
C LEU A 21 0.04 -9.80 15.00
N ASP A 22 1.26 -9.37 14.85
CA ASP A 22 1.85 -8.20 15.47
C ASP A 22 1.62 -6.93 14.66
N MET A 23 2.07 -5.79 15.16
CA MET A 23 1.84 -4.51 14.53
C MET A 23 3.11 -3.67 14.47
N ALA A 24 3.48 -3.26 13.24
CA ALA A 24 4.48 -2.24 12.99
C ALA A 24 3.80 -0.88 12.69
N VAL A 25 4.30 0.20 13.28
CA VAL A 25 3.69 1.54 13.20
C VAL A 25 4.71 2.56 12.70
N ALA A 26 4.42 3.20 11.56
CA ALA A 26 5.19 4.33 11.05
C ALA A 26 4.78 5.64 11.76
N ASN A 27 5.75 6.38 12.28
CA ASN A 27 5.54 7.63 13.00
C ASN A 27 6.27 8.81 12.36
N GLN A 28 5.65 9.99 12.38
CA GLN A 28 6.28 11.23 11.92
C GLN A 28 7.22 11.80 12.98
N ASN A 29 8.48 12.05 12.60
CA ASN A 29 9.51 12.68 13.45
C ASN A 29 9.71 11.98 14.81
N GLN A 30 9.46 10.70 14.86
CA GLN A 30 9.60 9.83 16.02
C GLN A 30 10.02 8.44 15.53
N GLY A 31 10.55 7.60 16.43
CA GLY A 31 10.87 6.22 16.08
C GLY A 31 9.61 5.44 15.68
N ASN A 32 9.76 4.59 14.69
CA ASN A 32 8.75 3.61 14.33
C ASN A 32 8.71 2.54 15.42
N LEU A 33 7.54 2.03 15.74
CA LEU A 33 7.32 1.14 16.87
C LEU A 33 6.82 -0.22 16.42
N ILE A 34 7.22 -1.24 17.17
CA ILE A 34 6.73 -2.61 17.01
C ILE A 34 5.95 -2.97 18.29
N TYR A 35 4.75 -3.50 18.10
CA TYR A 35 3.89 -4.01 19.17
C TYR A 35 3.64 -5.49 18.95
N LEU A 36 3.98 -6.29 19.95
CA LEU A 36 3.77 -7.73 19.95
C LEU A 36 2.41 -8.09 20.52
N ASN A 37 1.69 -8.99 19.85
CA ASN A 37 0.40 -9.52 20.26
C ASN A 37 0.62 -10.79 21.10
N ASP A 38 -0.21 -11.03 22.09
CA ASP A 38 -0.13 -12.22 22.95
C ASP A 38 -1.11 -13.34 22.54
N GLY A 39 -1.68 -13.25 21.32
CA GLY A 39 -2.67 -14.19 20.82
C GLY A 39 -4.09 -13.99 21.36
N THR A 40 -4.27 -13.05 22.26
CA THR A 40 -5.62 -12.70 22.77
C THR A 40 -6.12 -11.34 22.26
N GLY A 41 -5.28 -10.65 21.45
CA GLY A 41 -5.53 -9.31 20.94
C GLY A 41 -5.03 -8.21 21.87
N ASP A 42 -4.26 -8.55 22.91
CA ASP A 42 -3.57 -7.59 23.77
C ASP A 42 -2.16 -7.33 23.23
N PHE A 43 -1.89 -6.08 22.86
CA PHE A 43 -0.62 -5.65 22.30
C PHE A 43 0.28 -5.02 23.35
N SER A 44 1.55 -5.40 23.37
CA SER A 44 2.61 -4.84 24.20
C SER A 44 3.69 -4.18 23.36
N ASP A 45 4.21 -3.04 23.82
CA ASP A 45 5.36 -2.37 23.18
C ASP A 45 6.60 -3.26 23.31
N SER A 46 7.24 -3.60 22.19
CA SER A 46 8.48 -4.39 22.16
C SER A 46 9.67 -3.65 22.78
N GLY A 47 9.57 -2.35 22.99
CA GLY A 47 10.65 -1.47 23.43
C GLY A 47 11.61 -1.05 22.32
N LEU A 48 11.36 -1.42 21.06
CA LEU A 48 12.14 -0.98 19.91
C LEU A 48 11.66 0.38 19.42
N SER A 49 12.61 1.24 19.03
CA SER A 49 12.37 2.53 18.37
C SER A 49 13.25 2.59 17.13
N LEU A 50 12.65 2.39 15.95
CA LEU A 50 13.36 2.21 14.69
C LEU A 50 13.41 3.52 13.90
N GLY A 51 14.60 4.13 13.85
CA GLY A 51 14.82 5.44 13.23
C GLY A 51 14.10 6.58 13.97
N GLU A 52 14.40 7.82 13.61
CA GLU A 52 13.70 9.02 14.10
C GLU A 52 13.30 9.89 12.90
N ASN A 53 12.86 9.25 11.82
CA ASN A 53 12.59 9.90 10.55
C ASN A 53 11.13 10.37 10.48
N ASN A 54 10.83 11.13 9.44
CA ASN A 54 9.46 11.50 9.14
C ASN A 54 8.81 10.39 8.30
N SER A 55 8.41 9.28 8.95
CA SER A 55 7.90 8.09 8.28
C SER A 55 6.43 8.23 7.92
N TYR A 56 6.09 7.88 6.67
CA TYR A 56 4.74 7.97 6.11
C TYR A 56 4.09 6.61 5.84
N SER A 57 4.89 5.63 5.44
CA SER A 57 4.40 4.29 5.13
C SER A 57 5.39 3.24 5.61
N ILE A 58 4.86 2.07 5.91
CA ILE A 58 5.61 0.92 6.41
C ILE A 58 5.05 -0.34 5.74
N ALA A 59 5.93 -1.26 5.38
CA ALA A 59 5.56 -2.55 4.83
C ALA A 59 6.37 -3.66 5.49
N LEU A 60 5.76 -4.83 5.67
CA LEU A 60 6.38 -6.05 6.16
C LEU A 60 6.48 -7.07 5.04
N GLY A 61 7.61 -7.76 4.93
CA GLY A 61 7.85 -8.84 3.97
C GLY A 61 9.23 -9.44 4.15
N ASP A 62 9.37 -10.72 3.84
CA ASP A 62 10.67 -11.41 3.81
C ASP A 62 11.47 -10.88 2.62
N VAL A 63 12.42 -9.98 2.89
CA VAL A 63 13.20 -9.35 1.82
C VAL A 63 14.62 -9.90 1.70
N ASP A 64 15.11 -10.67 2.67
CA ASP A 64 16.42 -11.28 2.59
C ASP A 64 16.39 -12.81 2.40
N GLY A 65 15.20 -13.41 2.36
CA GLY A 65 14.97 -14.81 2.02
C GLY A 65 15.14 -15.77 3.19
N ASP A 66 15.11 -15.26 4.44
CA ASP A 66 15.26 -16.07 5.65
C ASP A 66 13.92 -16.56 6.24
N THR A 67 12.81 -16.16 5.66
CA THR A 67 11.40 -16.44 6.02
C THR A 67 10.82 -15.58 7.13
N ASP A 68 11.58 -14.71 7.74
CA ASP A 68 11.12 -13.77 8.74
C ASP A 68 10.62 -12.46 8.08
N LEU A 69 9.64 -11.80 8.68
CA LEU A 69 9.10 -10.56 8.09
C LEU A 69 9.98 -9.37 8.44
N ASP A 70 10.68 -8.85 7.45
CA ASP A 70 11.46 -7.62 7.53
C ASP A 70 10.60 -6.37 7.39
N LEU A 71 11.20 -5.21 7.64
CA LEU A 71 10.52 -3.93 7.64
C LEU A 71 11.10 -2.96 6.63
N VAL A 72 10.26 -2.42 5.76
CA VAL A 72 10.61 -1.34 4.83
C VAL A 72 9.82 -0.09 5.17
N VAL A 73 10.52 1.06 5.27
CA VAL A 73 9.93 2.34 5.72
C VAL A 73 10.13 3.41 4.66
N ALA A 74 9.03 4.03 4.22
CA ALA A 74 9.05 5.21 3.36
C ALA A 74 9.11 6.49 4.19
N ASN A 75 10.12 7.33 3.92
CA ASN A 75 10.41 8.55 4.68
C ASN A 75 10.29 9.80 3.82
N GLN A 76 9.69 10.84 4.37
CA GLN A 76 9.54 12.13 3.69
C GLN A 76 10.86 12.92 3.70
N ASN A 77 11.37 13.26 2.51
CA ASN A 77 12.61 14.05 2.33
C ASN A 77 13.82 13.47 3.08
N GLN A 78 13.84 12.18 3.28
CA GLN A 78 14.90 11.42 3.92
C GLN A 78 14.99 10.06 3.21
N ALA A 79 16.11 9.35 3.38
CA ALA A 79 16.24 8.02 2.80
C ALA A 79 15.18 7.04 3.34
N ASN A 80 14.65 6.21 2.47
CA ASN A 80 13.86 5.06 2.88
C ASN A 80 14.79 4.01 3.49
N LEU A 81 14.30 3.30 4.49
CA LEU A 81 15.11 2.40 5.30
C LEU A 81 14.58 0.97 5.25
N VAL A 82 15.47 0.03 5.37
CA VAL A 82 15.19 -1.41 5.48
C VAL A 82 15.76 -1.90 6.81
N TYR A 83 14.97 -2.66 7.56
CA TYR A 83 15.39 -3.30 8.81
C TYR A 83 15.17 -4.80 8.69
N PHE A 84 16.21 -5.58 8.94
CA PHE A 84 16.13 -7.03 8.98
C PHE A 84 15.66 -7.52 10.35
N ASN A 85 14.76 -8.49 10.33
CA ASN A 85 14.23 -9.17 11.51
C ASN A 85 15.13 -10.37 11.87
N ASP A 86 15.14 -10.78 13.12
CA ASP A 86 15.85 -11.96 13.59
C ASP A 86 14.90 -13.16 13.88
N GLY A 87 13.63 -13.07 13.42
CA GLY A 87 12.58 -14.06 13.65
C GLY A 87 12.07 -14.14 15.09
N LEU A 88 12.49 -13.21 15.94
CA LEU A 88 12.08 -13.11 17.35
C LEU A 88 11.58 -11.71 17.71
N GLY A 89 11.21 -10.92 16.68
CA GLY A 89 10.75 -9.54 16.80
C GLY A 89 11.87 -8.52 17.02
N GLY A 90 13.15 -8.91 16.84
CA GLY A 90 14.30 -8.03 16.93
C GLY A 90 14.71 -7.50 15.57
N PHE A 91 14.63 -6.18 15.38
CA PHE A 91 14.96 -5.53 14.09
C PHE A 91 16.31 -4.83 14.12
N SER A 92 17.11 -5.02 13.08
CA SER A 92 18.41 -4.38 12.88
C SER A 92 18.43 -3.56 11.58
N ASP A 93 19.02 -2.35 11.63
CA ASP A 93 19.18 -1.48 10.46
C ASP A 93 20.11 -2.15 9.44
N SER A 94 19.65 -2.32 8.21
CA SER A 94 20.44 -2.86 7.09
C SER A 94 21.56 -1.91 6.62
N ALA A 95 21.58 -0.67 7.12
CA ALA A 95 22.45 0.42 6.71
C ALA A 95 22.29 0.84 5.23
N GLN A 96 21.23 0.42 4.56
CA GLN A 96 20.88 0.84 3.21
C GLN A 96 20.10 2.17 3.25
N LEU A 97 20.44 3.08 2.38
CA LEU A 97 19.77 4.37 2.21
C LEU A 97 19.17 4.43 0.81
N LEU A 98 17.84 4.26 0.70
CA LEU A 98 17.15 4.15 -0.57
C LEU A 98 16.49 5.48 -0.98
N GLY A 99 17.25 6.28 -1.74
CA GLY A 99 16.80 7.61 -2.19
C GLY A 99 16.68 8.62 -1.03
N GLU A 100 16.35 9.87 -1.37
CA GLU A 100 16.09 10.95 -0.41
C GLU A 100 14.88 11.77 -0.88
N ASN A 101 13.84 11.12 -1.40
CA ASN A 101 12.67 11.75 -1.99
C ASN A 101 11.60 12.06 -0.92
N ASP A 102 10.58 12.81 -1.31
CA ASP A 102 9.35 12.94 -0.50
C ASP A 102 8.50 11.66 -0.66
N SER A 103 8.96 10.56 -0.03
CA SER A 103 8.31 9.26 -0.14
C SER A 103 7.06 9.21 0.73
N ARG A 104 5.95 8.79 0.13
CA ARG A 104 4.61 8.76 0.74
C ARG A 104 4.10 7.35 0.99
N TYR A 105 4.51 6.41 0.16
CA TYR A 105 4.04 5.04 0.25
C TYR A 105 5.11 4.07 -0.26
N VAL A 106 5.14 2.89 0.33
CA VAL A 106 5.96 1.77 -0.11
C VAL A 106 5.09 0.54 -0.29
N ALA A 107 5.31 -0.17 -1.39
CA ALA A 107 4.75 -1.49 -1.65
C ALA A 107 5.88 -2.50 -1.91
N LEU A 108 5.66 -3.75 -1.49
CA LEU A 108 6.55 -4.88 -1.72
C LEU A 108 5.91 -5.86 -2.69
N GLY A 109 6.67 -6.40 -3.61
CA GLY A 109 6.23 -7.43 -4.55
C GLY A 109 7.39 -7.86 -5.45
N ASP A 110 7.38 -9.11 -5.88
CA ASP A 110 8.29 -9.63 -6.90
C ASP A 110 7.89 -9.04 -8.26
N VAL A 111 8.56 -7.96 -8.67
CA VAL A 111 8.20 -7.26 -9.91
C VAL A 111 9.08 -7.65 -11.09
N ASP A 112 10.16 -8.39 -10.89
CA ASP A 112 10.99 -8.87 -11.99
C ASP A 112 10.94 -10.39 -12.21
N GLY A 113 10.13 -11.10 -11.40
CA GLY A 113 9.84 -12.52 -11.56
C GLY A 113 10.95 -13.43 -11.06
N ASP A 114 11.86 -12.92 -10.19
CA ASP A 114 12.98 -13.70 -9.68
C ASP A 114 12.67 -14.45 -8.37
N GLY A 115 11.50 -14.20 -7.78
CA GLY A 115 10.98 -14.84 -6.57
C GLY A 115 11.29 -14.10 -5.28
N PHE A 116 11.92 -12.93 -5.33
CA PHE A 116 12.22 -12.09 -4.16
C PHE A 116 11.43 -10.79 -4.20
N LEU A 117 11.15 -10.23 -3.03
CA LEU A 117 10.36 -9.01 -2.94
C LEU A 117 11.20 -7.78 -3.29
N ASP A 118 10.71 -7.02 -4.25
CA ASP A 118 11.22 -5.71 -4.64
C ASP A 118 10.46 -4.59 -3.94
N ILE A 119 10.98 -3.37 -4.03
CA ILE A 119 10.36 -2.18 -3.42
C ILE A 119 9.88 -1.22 -4.50
N VAL A 120 8.61 -0.83 -4.44
CA VAL A 120 8.04 0.26 -5.24
C VAL A 120 7.67 1.42 -4.33
N VAL A 121 8.18 2.63 -4.63
CA VAL A 121 8.01 3.82 -3.80
C VAL A 121 7.22 4.88 -4.54
N ALA A 122 6.10 5.32 -3.97
CA ALA A 122 5.36 6.50 -4.42
C ALA A 122 5.96 7.77 -3.80
N ASN A 123 6.31 8.73 -4.66
CA ASN A 123 6.94 10.00 -4.26
C ASN A 123 6.05 11.20 -4.61
N GLN A 124 6.04 12.20 -3.74
CA GLN A 124 5.32 13.46 -4.00
C GLN A 124 6.20 14.43 -4.80
N SER A 125 5.67 14.97 -5.88
CA SER A 125 6.35 15.94 -6.77
C SER A 125 7.70 15.45 -7.34
N GLN A 126 7.90 14.16 -7.36
CA GLN A 126 9.10 13.48 -7.87
C GLN A 126 8.67 12.16 -8.53
N ALA A 127 9.54 11.61 -9.37
CA ALA A 127 9.24 10.31 -9.98
C ALA A 127 9.17 9.20 -8.93
N ASN A 128 8.21 8.30 -9.11
CA ASN A 128 8.14 7.06 -8.35
C ASN A 128 9.33 6.16 -8.72
N GLN A 129 9.81 5.39 -7.78
CA GLN A 129 11.03 4.61 -7.93
C GLN A 129 10.80 3.14 -7.65
N ILE A 130 11.56 2.30 -8.34
CA ILE A 130 11.61 0.87 -8.16
C ILE A 130 13.02 0.51 -7.73
N TYR A 131 13.13 -0.29 -6.67
CA TYR A 131 14.38 -0.87 -6.20
C TYR A 131 14.26 -2.38 -6.30
N LEU A 132 15.14 -2.98 -7.09
CA LEU A 132 15.21 -4.43 -7.26
C LEU A 132 16.10 -5.04 -6.18
N ASN A 133 15.70 -6.21 -5.70
CA ASN A 133 16.39 -7.00 -4.70
C ASN A 133 17.52 -7.83 -5.34
N ASP A 134 18.63 -8.05 -4.66
CA ASP A 134 19.70 -8.93 -5.10
C ASP A 134 19.60 -10.36 -4.54
N ASN A 135 18.44 -10.73 -4.02
CA ASN A 135 18.12 -12.01 -3.39
C ASN A 135 18.74 -12.22 -1.99
N PHE A 136 19.30 -11.16 -1.41
CA PHE A 136 19.88 -11.15 -0.06
C PHE A 136 19.48 -9.91 0.74
N GLY A 137 18.38 -9.25 0.34
CA GLY A 137 17.87 -8.05 1.00
C GLY A 137 18.68 -6.78 0.67
N TYR A 138 19.57 -6.81 -0.34
CA TYR A 138 20.25 -5.61 -0.80
C TYR A 138 19.55 -5.05 -2.05
N PHE A 139 19.11 -3.81 -1.95
CA PHE A 139 18.31 -3.15 -2.98
C PHE A 139 19.11 -2.17 -3.82
N TYR A 140 18.88 -2.20 -5.13
CA TYR A 140 19.46 -1.24 -6.07
C TYR A 140 18.37 -0.61 -6.94
N ALA A 141 18.51 0.68 -7.24
CA ALA A 141 17.55 1.36 -8.09
C ALA A 141 17.53 0.72 -9.50
N SER A 142 16.33 0.39 -10.00
CA SER A 142 16.16 -0.19 -11.34
C SER A 142 16.56 0.78 -12.47
N GLY A 143 16.66 2.08 -12.15
CA GLY A 143 16.90 3.15 -13.12
C GLY A 143 15.65 3.62 -13.85
N GLN A 144 14.50 2.98 -13.65
CA GLN A 144 13.23 3.46 -14.15
C GLN A 144 12.64 4.54 -13.22
N LEU A 145 12.09 5.57 -13.83
CA LEU A 145 11.39 6.65 -13.16
C LEU A 145 9.94 6.68 -13.68
N LEU A 146 8.97 6.44 -12.80
CA LEU A 146 7.57 6.31 -13.16
C LEU A 146 6.80 7.62 -12.86
N GLY A 147 6.65 8.46 -13.89
CA GLY A 147 5.97 9.74 -13.79
C GLY A 147 6.68 10.74 -12.88
N GLU A 148 6.16 11.97 -12.81
CA GLU A 148 6.61 13.04 -11.91
C GLU A 148 5.39 13.69 -11.24
N ASN A 149 4.43 12.87 -10.80
CA ASN A 149 3.18 13.32 -10.22
C ASN A 149 3.30 13.47 -8.69
N ASP A 150 2.31 14.10 -8.09
CA ASP A 150 2.16 14.12 -6.64
C ASP A 150 1.53 12.78 -6.20
N SER A 151 2.33 11.72 -6.09
CA SER A 151 1.85 10.38 -5.76
C SER A 151 1.67 10.20 -4.25
N ASN A 152 0.50 9.70 -3.84
CA ASN A 152 0.16 9.45 -2.45
C ASN A 152 0.19 7.96 -2.07
N ALA A 153 -0.13 7.08 -3.03
CA ALA A 153 -0.13 5.64 -2.81
C ALA A 153 0.23 4.89 -4.10
N VAL A 154 0.73 3.69 -3.94
CA VAL A 154 1.00 2.71 -5.00
C VAL A 154 0.47 1.36 -4.57
N VAL A 155 -0.11 0.61 -5.50
CA VAL A 155 -0.52 -0.78 -5.29
C VAL A 155 -0.03 -1.63 -6.45
N LEU A 156 0.23 -2.91 -6.15
CA LEU A 156 0.68 -3.91 -7.09
C LEU A 156 -0.42 -4.94 -7.33
N GLY A 157 -0.55 -5.43 -8.55
CA GLY A 157 -1.48 -6.50 -8.92
C GLY A 157 -1.34 -6.87 -10.37
N ASP A 158 -1.64 -8.10 -10.72
CA ASP A 158 -1.77 -8.58 -12.11
C ASP A 158 -3.06 -7.98 -12.71
N ILE A 159 -2.90 -6.91 -13.48
CA ILE A 159 -4.04 -6.12 -13.99
C ILE A 159 -4.43 -6.57 -15.40
N ASP A 160 -3.51 -7.11 -16.17
CA ASP A 160 -3.79 -7.51 -17.55
C ASP A 160 -3.86 -9.04 -17.75
N GLY A 161 -3.73 -9.82 -16.66
CA GLY A 161 -3.96 -11.26 -16.64
C GLY A 161 -2.77 -12.08 -17.13
N ASP A 162 -1.55 -11.50 -17.16
CA ASP A 162 -0.34 -12.18 -17.61
C ASP A 162 0.49 -12.82 -16.49
N SER A 163 0.05 -12.67 -15.25
CA SER A 163 0.65 -13.14 -14.00
C SER A 163 1.84 -12.32 -13.49
N ASP A 164 2.19 -11.23 -14.13
CA ASP A 164 3.20 -10.29 -13.66
C ASP A 164 2.56 -9.17 -12.84
N LEU A 165 3.27 -8.66 -11.84
CA LEU A 165 2.74 -7.56 -11.02
C LEU A 165 2.87 -6.23 -11.73
N ASP A 166 1.73 -5.59 -12.01
CA ASP A 166 1.62 -4.24 -12.53
C ASP A 166 1.55 -3.20 -11.41
N ILE A 167 1.65 -1.93 -11.76
CA ILE A 167 1.62 -0.81 -10.81
C ILE A 167 0.44 0.12 -11.09
N VAL A 168 -0.36 0.42 -10.06
CA VAL A 168 -1.33 1.52 -10.07
C VAL A 168 -0.93 2.58 -9.04
N VAL A 169 -0.94 3.85 -9.46
CA VAL A 169 -0.51 4.98 -8.65
C VAL A 169 -1.66 5.95 -8.41
N ALA A 170 -1.95 6.23 -7.14
CA ALA A 170 -2.88 7.29 -6.73
C ALA A 170 -2.18 8.64 -6.71
N ASN A 171 -2.70 9.60 -7.47
CA ASN A 171 -2.11 10.93 -7.60
C ASN A 171 -3.00 12.03 -7.00
N GLN A 172 -2.39 13.01 -6.36
CA GLN A 172 -3.07 14.17 -5.80
C GLN A 172 -3.40 15.18 -6.90
N ASN A 173 -4.70 15.47 -7.10
CA ASN A 173 -5.20 16.45 -8.07
C ASN A 173 -4.72 16.21 -9.50
N GLN A 174 -4.34 15.00 -9.81
CA GLN A 174 -3.88 14.54 -11.13
C GLN A 174 -4.54 13.19 -11.44
N GLY A 175 -4.55 12.76 -12.70
CA GLY A 175 -5.06 11.44 -13.04
C GLY A 175 -4.19 10.32 -12.44
N ASN A 176 -4.85 9.33 -11.88
CA ASN A 176 -4.17 8.10 -11.44
C ASN A 176 -3.56 7.39 -12.64
N ARG A 177 -2.45 6.71 -12.44
CA ARG A 177 -1.67 6.09 -13.52
C ARG A 177 -1.60 4.58 -13.35
N VAL A 178 -1.57 3.91 -14.49
CA VAL A 178 -1.39 2.46 -14.60
C VAL A 178 -0.14 2.19 -15.42
N TYR A 179 0.75 1.38 -14.90
CA TYR A 179 1.98 0.96 -15.56
C TYR A 179 1.96 -0.56 -15.67
N ILE A 180 2.07 -1.05 -16.90
CA ILE A 180 2.06 -2.48 -17.22
C ILE A 180 3.49 -3.01 -17.20
N ASN A 181 3.69 -4.10 -16.50
CA ASN A 181 4.95 -4.83 -16.43
C ASN A 181 5.16 -5.71 -17.66
N ASN A 182 6.38 -6.11 -17.92
CA ASN A 182 6.72 -7.08 -18.97
C ASN A 182 7.34 -8.36 -18.40
N GLY A 183 7.16 -8.62 -17.09
CA GLY A 183 7.64 -9.79 -16.38
C GLY A 183 9.12 -9.80 -15.99
N ILE A 184 9.84 -8.71 -16.23
CA ILE A 184 11.24 -8.55 -15.86
C ILE A 184 11.50 -7.18 -15.22
N GLY A 185 10.53 -6.64 -14.47
CA GLY A 185 10.65 -5.37 -13.77
C GLY A 185 10.71 -4.14 -14.66
N HIS A 186 10.30 -4.24 -15.94
CA HIS A 186 10.25 -3.09 -16.85
C HIS A 186 8.81 -2.67 -17.11
N PHE A 187 8.43 -1.49 -16.62
CA PHE A 187 7.09 -0.94 -16.65
C PHE A 187 6.88 0.05 -17.78
N ILE A 188 5.74 -0.05 -18.45
CA ILE A 188 5.32 0.83 -19.53
C ILE A 188 4.06 1.58 -19.09
N ASP A 189 4.06 2.92 -19.16
CA ASP A 189 2.85 3.72 -18.93
C ASP A 189 1.77 3.32 -19.94
N SER A 190 0.64 2.82 -19.44
CA SER A 190 -0.52 2.43 -20.29
C SER A 190 -1.16 3.63 -21.02
N GLY A 191 -0.78 4.84 -20.66
CA GLY A 191 -1.37 6.08 -21.18
C GLY A 191 -2.71 6.45 -20.54
N GLN A 192 -3.22 5.63 -19.62
CA GLN A 192 -4.46 5.92 -18.90
C GLN A 192 -4.25 7.04 -17.87
N SER A 193 -5.26 7.90 -17.77
CA SER A 193 -5.31 8.98 -16.76
C SER A 193 -6.68 8.95 -16.11
N LEU A 194 -6.77 8.27 -14.97
CA LEU A 194 -8.03 7.89 -14.33
C LEU A 194 -8.43 8.92 -13.26
N GLY A 195 -9.48 9.67 -13.55
CA GLY A 195 -9.92 10.78 -12.71
C GLY A 195 -8.89 11.94 -12.67
N ALA A 196 -9.17 12.94 -11.88
CA ALA A 196 -8.26 14.06 -11.57
C ALA A 196 -8.53 14.57 -10.16
N ASN A 197 -8.80 13.65 -9.24
CA ASN A 197 -9.18 13.93 -7.86
C ASN A 197 -7.95 14.03 -6.94
N ASP A 198 -8.14 14.47 -5.71
CA ASP A 198 -7.12 14.33 -4.65
C ASP A 198 -7.16 12.89 -4.14
N SER A 199 -6.58 11.95 -4.92
CA SER A 199 -6.58 10.52 -4.59
C SER A 199 -5.58 10.22 -3.47
N ARG A 200 -6.02 9.51 -2.44
CA ARG A 200 -5.26 9.22 -1.22
C ARG A 200 -4.84 7.76 -1.08
N ALA A 201 -5.71 6.87 -1.51
CA ALA A 201 -5.47 5.42 -1.46
C ALA A 201 -6.19 4.73 -2.62
N ILE A 202 -5.68 3.57 -2.97
CA ILE A 202 -6.25 2.65 -3.95
C ILE A 202 -6.34 1.26 -3.31
N ALA A 203 -7.37 0.50 -3.66
CA ALA A 203 -7.41 -0.94 -3.45
C ALA A 203 -7.83 -1.63 -4.75
N LEU A 204 -7.23 -2.79 -5.00
CA LEU A 204 -7.54 -3.66 -6.11
C LEU A 204 -8.32 -4.89 -5.61
N GLY A 205 -9.25 -5.39 -6.40
CA GLY A 205 -10.00 -6.61 -6.12
C GLY A 205 -11.02 -6.90 -7.22
N ASP A 206 -11.33 -8.15 -7.42
CA ASP A 206 -12.39 -8.60 -8.32
C ASP A 206 -13.76 -8.22 -7.72
N ILE A 207 -14.29 -7.06 -8.10
CA ILE A 207 -15.49 -6.47 -7.48
C ILE A 207 -16.77 -7.06 -8.09
N ASP A 208 -16.75 -7.34 -9.39
CA ASP A 208 -17.92 -7.82 -10.12
C ASP A 208 -17.90 -9.34 -10.37
N ASN A 209 -16.87 -10.04 -9.87
CA ASN A 209 -16.66 -11.49 -9.98
C ASN A 209 -16.48 -11.97 -11.43
N ASP A 210 -15.82 -11.19 -12.27
CA ASP A 210 -15.45 -11.60 -13.62
C ASP A 210 -14.02 -12.21 -13.71
N GLY A 211 -13.27 -12.17 -12.63
CA GLY A 211 -11.92 -12.72 -12.47
C GLY A 211 -10.80 -11.70 -12.67
N ASP A 212 -11.12 -10.48 -13.04
CA ASP A 212 -10.16 -9.40 -13.28
C ASP A 212 -10.07 -8.45 -12.07
N LEU A 213 -8.90 -7.88 -11.80
CA LEU A 213 -8.74 -6.94 -10.70
C LEU A 213 -9.29 -5.56 -11.07
N ASP A 214 -10.39 -5.18 -10.44
CA ASP A 214 -10.95 -3.83 -10.48
C ASP A 214 -10.26 -2.89 -9.49
N MET A 215 -10.58 -1.60 -9.56
CA MET A 215 -9.96 -0.58 -8.73
C MET A 215 -10.98 0.29 -8.01
N VAL A 216 -10.80 0.50 -6.71
CA VAL A 216 -11.47 1.55 -5.95
C VAL A 216 -10.48 2.60 -5.49
N VAL A 217 -10.88 3.88 -5.55
CA VAL A 217 -10.02 5.03 -5.24
C VAL A 217 -10.66 5.87 -4.14
N ALA A 218 -9.96 6.03 -3.02
CA ALA A 218 -10.32 6.95 -1.96
C ALA A 218 -9.88 8.38 -2.32
N ASN A 219 -10.82 9.31 -2.33
CA ASN A 219 -10.58 10.72 -2.68
C ASN A 219 -10.84 11.66 -1.49
N LYS A 220 -9.96 12.61 -1.29
CA LYS A 220 -10.10 13.63 -0.25
C LYS A 220 -11.06 14.73 -0.71
N ASN A 221 -12.13 14.97 0.08
CA ASN A 221 -13.16 15.99 -0.18
C ASN A 221 -13.89 15.84 -1.52
N GLN A 222 -13.90 14.64 -2.06
CA GLN A 222 -14.56 14.28 -3.32
C GLN A 222 -15.12 12.86 -3.20
N GLY A 223 -16.06 12.49 -4.07
CA GLY A 223 -16.59 11.13 -4.09
C GLY A 223 -15.50 10.11 -4.45
N ASN A 224 -15.49 9.01 -3.71
CA ASN A 224 -14.66 7.87 -4.06
C ASN A 224 -15.12 7.27 -5.39
N ARG A 225 -14.20 6.71 -6.15
CA ARG A 225 -14.48 6.19 -7.49
C ARG A 225 -14.23 4.69 -7.57
N VAL A 226 -15.01 4.07 -8.45
CA VAL A 226 -14.87 2.66 -8.83
C VAL A 226 -14.54 2.61 -10.31
N TYR A 227 -13.58 1.78 -10.66
CA TYR A 227 -13.20 1.55 -12.06
C TYR A 227 -13.20 0.05 -12.30
N THR A 228 -13.93 -0.40 -13.30
CA THR A 228 -13.94 -1.79 -13.75
C THR A 228 -12.84 -2.02 -14.77
N ASN A 229 -12.18 -3.16 -14.66
CA ASN A 229 -11.15 -3.62 -15.58
C ASN A 229 -11.79 -4.42 -16.73
N ASN A 230 -11.10 -4.55 -17.82
CA ASN A 230 -11.54 -5.34 -18.99
C ASN A 230 -10.68 -6.60 -19.20
N GLY A 231 -9.92 -7.02 -18.19
CA GLY A 231 -9.02 -8.18 -18.22
C GLY A 231 -7.78 -8.00 -19.11
N SER A 232 -7.48 -6.79 -19.51
CA SER A 232 -6.29 -6.45 -20.32
C SER A 232 -5.69 -5.12 -19.86
N GLY A 233 -5.82 -4.78 -18.59
CA GLY A 233 -5.28 -3.57 -18.00
C GLY A 233 -6.02 -2.28 -18.35
N GLY A 234 -7.18 -2.35 -18.99
CA GLY A 234 -7.97 -1.19 -19.38
C GLY A 234 -9.10 -0.89 -18.40
N PHE A 235 -8.98 0.20 -17.63
CA PHE A 235 -9.97 0.63 -16.65
C PHE A 235 -11.01 1.58 -17.21
N SER A 236 -12.27 1.38 -16.80
CA SER A 236 -13.42 2.25 -17.14
C SER A 236 -14.08 2.73 -15.84
N ASP A 237 -14.35 4.05 -15.73
CA ASP A 237 -15.14 4.60 -14.60
C ASP A 237 -16.57 4.04 -14.68
N ASP A 238 -17.05 3.43 -13.61
CA ASP A 238 -18.43 2.89 -13.54
C ASP A 238 -19.47 3.97 -13.19
N ASP A 239 -19.06 5.25 -13.20
CA ASP A 239 -19.87 6.42 -12.86
C ASP A 239 -20.38 6.48 -11.42
N GLN A 240 -19.88 5.63 -10.50
CA GLN A 240 -20.19 5.73 -9.09
C GLN A 240 -19.36 6.83 -8.42
N SER A 241 -20.04 7.68 -7.65
CA SER A 241 -19.43 8.67 -6.77
C SER A 241 -19.88 8.40 -5.35
N LEU A 242 -19.01 7.78 -4.55
CA LEU A 242 -19.36 7.23 -3.24
C LEU A 242 -18.94 8.18 -2.11
N GLY A 243 -19.90 8.89 -1.58
CA GLY A 243 -19.71 9.90 -0.54
C GLY A 243 -18.93 11.12 -1.06
N ASP A 244 -18.91 12.19 -0.26
CA ASP A 244 -18.14 13.42 -0.53
C ASP A 244 -17.27 13.74 0.69
N ASN A 245 -16.68 12.70 1.30
CA ASN A 245 -15.93 12.79 2.54
C ASN A 245 -14.44 13.05 2.28
N SER A 246 -13.73 13.39 3.33
CA SER A 246 -12.26 13.43 3.28
C SER A 246 -11.69 12.05 3.49
N SER A 247 -11.84 11.17 2.49
CA SER A 247 -11.36 9.79 2.57
C SER A 247 -9.83 9.74 2.57
N GLN A 248 -9.26 8.95 3.48
CA GLN A 248 -7.81 8.82 3.68
C GLN A 248 -7.31 7.44 3.30
N SER A 249 -8.13 6.41 3.52
CA SER A 249 -7.78 5.02 3.23
C SER A 249 -9.00 4.25 2.79
N ILE A 250 -8.78 3.16 2.07
CA ILE A 250 -9.80 2.28 1.54
C ILE A 250 -9.30 0.84 1.57
N ALA A 251 -10.18 -0.10 1.87
CA ALA A 251 -9.91 -1.52 1.86
C ALA A 251 -11.09 -2.29 1.29
N LEU A 252 -10.80 -3.38 0.61
CA LEU A 252 -11.76 -4.35 0.11
C LEU A 252 -11.66 -5.66 0.91
N GLY A 253 -12.77 -6.33 1.13
CA GLY A 253 -12.82 -7.63 1.79
C GLY A 253 -14.24 -8.18 1.83
N ASP A 254 -14.37 -9.48 1.84
CA ASP A 254 -15.66 -10.15 2.08
C ASP A 254 -15.98 -10.09 3.59
N LEU A 255 -16.80 -9.13 3.98
CA LEU A 255 -17.10 -8.87 5.39
C LEU A 255 -18.22 -9.76 5.96
N ASN A 256 -19.00 -10.39 5.11
CA ASN A 256 -20.16 -11.17 5.51
C ASN A 256 -20.08 -12.65 5.12
N GLY A 257 -19.00 -13.05 4.41
CA GLY A 257 -18.77 -14.44 4.00
C GLY A 257 -19.64 -14.90 2.82
N ASP A 258 -20.13 -13.97 1.99
CA ASP A 258 -20.96 -14.32 0.81
C ASP A 258 -20.16 -14.45 -0.50
N GLY A 259 -18.84 -14.25 -0.45
CA GLY A 259 -17.93 -14.29 -1.58
C GLY A 259 -17.90 -13.02 -2.42
N VAL A 260 -18.56 -11.95 -1.98
CA VAL A 260 -18.59 -10.65 -2.67
C VAL A 260 -17.83 -9.60 -1.85
N LEU A 261 -16.99 -8.82 -2.51
CA LEU A 261 -16.18 -7.81 -1.82
C LEU A 261 -17.04 -6.64 -1.33
N SER A 262 -16.89 -6.33 -0.08
CA SER A 262 -17.35 -5.09 0.55
C SER A 262 -16.21 -4.08 0.61
N MET A 263 -16.54 -2.80 0.71
CA MET A 263 -15.56 -1.71 0.79
C MET A 263 -15.67 -1.00 2.13
N VAL A 264 -14.54 -0.81 2.80
CA VAL A 264 -14.42 0.01 4.02
C VAL A 264 -13.62 1.26 3.70
N VAL A 265 -14.16 2.42 4.10
CA VAL A 265 -13.53 3.73 3.85
C VAL A 265 -13.27 4.44 5.18
N ALA A 266 -12.02 4.78 5.42
CA ALA A 266 -11.61 5.62 6.55
C ALA A 266 -11.65 7.10 6.16
N ASN A 267 -12.35 7.93 6.94
CA ASN A 267 -12.58 9.35 6.66
C ASN A 267 -11.99 10.23 7.76
N ALA A 268 -11.34 11.33 7.39
CA ALA A 268 -10.86 12.32 8.34
C ALA A 268 -11.99 13.28 8.74
N GLY A 269 -12.23 13.38 10.06
CA GLY A 269 -13.22 14.32 10.63
C GLY A 269 -14.68 13.99 10.34
N GLN A 270 -14.97 12.79 9.88
CA GLN A 270 -16.31 12.28 9.58
C GLN A 270 -16.36 10.78 9.88
N GLY A 271 -17.56 10.21 10.06
CA GLY A 271 -17.72 8.78 10.28
C GLY A 271 -17.17 7.95 9.13
N ASN A 272 -16.50 6.86 9.47
CA ASN A 272 -16.04 5.85 8.51
C ASN A 272 -17.24 5.17 7.85
N ARG A 273 -17.07 4.61 6.67
CA ARG A 273 -18.18 4.04 5.92
C ARG A 273 -17.89 2.62 5.47
N VAL A 274 -18.92 1.79 5.51
CA VAL A 274 -18.92 0.44 4.92
C VAL A 274 -19.94 0.42 3.80
N TYR A 275 -19.53 -0.08 2.64
CA TYR A 275 -20.36 -0.26 1.47
C TYR A 275 -20.38 -1.72 1.08
N ASN A 276 -21.57 -2.27 0.81
CA ASN A 276 -21.72 -3.60 0.24
C ASN A 276 -21.95 -3.50 -1.27
N TYR A 277 -21.36 -4.41 -2.03
CA TYR A 277 -21.60 -4.50 -3.45
C TYR A 277 -22.88 -5.30 -3.71
N VAL A 278 -23.87 -4.69 -4.33
CA VAL A 278 -25.19 -5.29 -4.60
C VAL A 278 -25.70 -4.79 -5.94
N LYS A 279 -26.08 -5.69 -6.83
CA LYS A 279 -26.63 -5.36 -8.16
C LYS A 279 -25.69 -4.45 -8.96
N GLU A 280 -24.44 -4.88 -9.07
CA GLU A 280 -23.39 -4.20 -9.83
C GLU A 280 -23.00 -2.79 -9.30
N LYS A 281 -23.29 -2.50 -8.03
CA LYS A 281 -22.97 -1.20 -7.39
C LYS A 281 -22.66 -1.32 -5.90
N PHE A 282 -21.75 -0.47 -5.43
CA PHE A 282 -21.56 -0.26 -4.00
C PHE A 282 -22.71 0.57 -3.42
N ASN A 283 -23.30 0.08 -2.34
CA ASN A 283 -24.34 0.74 -1.60
C ASN A 283 -23.91 0.97 -0.16
N LEU A 284 -24.10 2.18 0.37
CA LEU A 284 -23.77 2.47 1.76
C LEU A 284 -24.56 1.52 2.68
N PHE A 285 -23.83 0.70 3.43
CA PHE A 285 -24.38 -0.23 4.40
C PHE A 285 -24.41 0.38 5.80
N GLN A 286 -23.29 1.01 6.22
CA GLN A 286 -23.13 1.54 7.57
C GLN A 286 -22.18 2.74 7.60
N THR A 287 -22.47 3.69 8.50
CA THR A 287 -21.50 4.69 8.98
C THR A 287 -21.04 4.26 10.37
N VAL A 288 -19.74 4.29 10.59
CA VAL A 288 -19.09 3.92 11.86
C VAL A 288 -18.43 5.19 12.41
N ASP A 289 -18.89 5.64 13.56
CA ASP A 289 -18.41 6.87 14.23
C ASP A 289 -17.19 6.59 15.10
#